data_21659eb487f8747415bdf5526996a074
#
_entry.id   21659eb487f8747415bdf5526996a074
#
_cell.length_a   1.000
_cell.length_b   1.000
_cell.length_c   1.000
_cell.angle_alpha   90.00
_cell.angle_beta   90.00
_cell.angle_gamma   90.00
#
_symmetry.space_group_name_H-M   'P 1'
#
loop_
_entity.id
_entity.type
_entity.pdbx_description
1 polymer ?
#
loop_
_entity_poly.entity_id
_entity_poly.type
_entity_poly.pdbx_seq_one_letter_code
_entity_poly.pdbx_strand_id
1 'polypeptide(L)'
;MYKRQCVSCGGNGVKQVRKKLRINIPAGVDTGTKLRVSGEGNVGLKGGPPGDLYVFIKVKNDSKLKRDGVTIYSEINVSYLQAILGDTVEIITVDGNVNLKIPSGTQPNTTLSLENKGVPRLGNPVARGNHEVLVKVKLPTRITDEERKLLENLASQYSDKNINSSSGLFSKLFGKES
;
A
#
# COMPACT_ATOMS: atom_id res chain seq x y z
N MET A 1 11.97 -45.43 50.90
CA MET A 1 11.69 -45.83 49.49
C MET A 1 11.92 -44.63 48.59
N TYR A 2 13.05 -44.52 47.91
CA TYR A 2 13.30 -43.46 46.92
C TYR A 2 12.54 -43.82 45.63
N LYS A 3 11.50 -43.08 45.29
CA LYS A 3 10.82 -43.23 44.00
C LYS A 3 11.82 -42.79 42.94
N ARG A 4 12.19 -43.72 42.02
CA ARG A 4 12.99 -43.40 40.82
C ARG A 4 12.24 -42.36 40.00
N GLN A 5 12.72 -41.16 40.01
CA GLN A 5 12.20 -40.11 39.12
C GLN A 5 12.57 -40.45 37.68
N CYS A 6 11.64 -40.25 36.74
CA CYS A 6 11.88 -40.46 35.32
C CYS A 6 12.97 -39.50 34.82
N VAL A 7 14.07 -40.04 34.30
CA VAL A 7 15.22 -39.25 33.78
C VAL A 7 14.84 -38.34 32.65
N SER A 8 13.79 -38.66 31.84
CA SER A 8 13.33 -37.86 30.71
C SER A 8 12.44 -36.64 31.07
N CYS A 9 11.70 -36.71 32.19
CA CYS A 9 10.74 -35.69 32.57
C CYS A 9 10.90 -35.14 33.99
N GLY A 10 11.89 -35.66 34.78
CA GLY A 10 12.11 -35.20 36.13
C GLY A 10 10.91 -35.37 37.08
N GLY A 11 9.98 -36.26 36.75
CA GLY A 11 8.73 -36.50 37.50
C GLY A 11 7.51 -35.69 36.99
N ASN A 12 7.69 -34.77 36.06
CA ASN A 12 6.60 -33.90 35.56
C ASN A 12 5.63 -34.61 34.58
N GLY A 13 5.95 -35.83 34.11
CA GLY A 13 5.12 -36.57 33.18
C GLY A 13 5.03 -35.99 31.72
N VAL A 14 5.71 -34.89 31.44
CA VAL A 14 5.72 -34.21 30.17
C VAL A 14 7.14 -33.94 29.71
N LYS A 15 7.37 -33.96 28.37
CA LYS A 15 8.65 -33.65 27.75
C LYS A 15 8.48 -32.53 26.76
N GLN A 16 9.41 -31.60 26.72
CA GLN A 16 9.42 -30.54 25.72
C GLN A 16 9.91 -31.10 24.38
N VAL A 17 9.08 -30.95 23.34
CA VAL A 17 9.38 -31.40 21.99
C VAL A 17 9.21 -30.26 21.02
N ARG A 18 10.12 -30.12 20.05
CA ARG A 18 9.97 -29.16 18.96
C ARG A 18 9.14 -29.80 17.86
N LYS A 19 7.96 -29.23 17.58
CA LYS A 19 7.05 -29.66 16.51
C LYS A 19 6.99 -28.56 15.44
N LYS A 20 7.11 -28.94 14.17
CA LYS A 20 6.85 -28.03 13.04
C LYS A 20 5.37 -28.09 12.69
N LEU A 21 4.68 -26.96 12.77
CA LEU A 21 3.28 -26.83 12.41
C LEU A 21 3.15 -26.06 11.10
N ARG A 22 2.28 -26.53 10.21
CA ARG A 22 1.89 -25.80 9.01
C ARG A 22 0.55 -25.13 9.30
N ILE A 23 0.51 -23.81 9.19
CA ILE A 23 -0.66 -23.00 9.48
C ILE A 23 -1.10 -22.33 8.19
N ASN A 24 -2.38 -22.47 7.84
CA ASN A 24 -2.97 -21.76 6.71
C ASN A 24 -3.40 -20.37 7.16
N ILE A 25 -2.78 -19.34 6.58
CA ILE A 25 -3.11 -17.96 6.83
C ILE A 25 -4.14 -17.54 5.78
N PRO A 26 -5.37 -17.14 6.16
CA PRO A 26 -6.36 -16.68 5.21
C PRO A 26 -5.94 -15.36 4.55
N ALA A 27 -6.36 -15.15 3.31
CA ALA A 27 -6.11 -13.89 2.62
C ALA A 27 -6.86 -12.74 3.31
N GLY A 28 -6.28 -11.54 3.30
CA GLY A 28 -6.89 -10.35 3.88
C GLY A 28 -6.61 -10.13 5.36
N VAL A 29 -5.86 -11.00 6.04
CA VAL A 29 -5.48 -10.80 7.45
C VAL A 29 -4.76 -9.47 7.65
N ASP A 30 -4.90 -8.91 8.84
CA ASP A 30 -4.22 -7.69 9.26
C ASP A 30 -3.36 -7.91 10.49
N THR A 31 -2.50 -6.94 10.79
CA THR A 31 -1.69 -6.95 12.01
C THR A 31 -2.60 -7.00 13.24
N GLY A 32 -2.27 -7.90 14.18
CA GLY A 32 -3.07 -8.14 15.37
C GLY A 32 -4.12 -9.24 15.22
N THR A 33 -4.32 -9.78 14.02
CA THR A 33 -5.21 -10.94 13.81
C THR A 33 -4.70 -12.15 14.60
N LYS A 34 -5.59 -12.79 15.36
CA LYS A 34 -5.32 -13.98 16.15
C LYS A 34 -5.87 -15.20 15.41
N LEU A 35 -5.00 -16.15 15.09
CA LEU A 35 -5.41 -17.45 14.56
C LEU A 35 -5.37 -18.48 15.69
N ARG A 36 -6.46 -19.20 15.90
CA ARG A 36 -6.56 -20.31 16.83
C ARG A 36 -6.30 -21.62 16.08
N VAL A 37 -5.37 -22.41 16.57
CA VAL A 37 -5.10 -23.76 16.10
C VAL A 37 -5.47 -24.72 17.21
N SER A 38 -6.59 -25.40 17.07
CA SER A 38 -7.15 -26.26 18.12
C SER A 38 -6.28 -27.50 18.33
N GLY A 39 -6.04 -27.84 19.61
CA GLY A 39 -5.31 -29.03 20.02
C GLY A 39 -3.79 -28.97 19.81
N GLU A 40 -3.23 -27.84 19.37
CA GLU A 40 -1.79 -27.68 19.13
C GLU A 40 -1.07 -26.86 20.23
N GLY A 41 -1.75 -26.62 21.33
CA GLY A 41 -1.16 -26.01 22.53
C GLY A 41 -0.42 -27.00 23.39
N ASN A 42 -0.16 -26.61 24.64
CA ASN A 42 0.51 -27.45 25.62
C ASN A 42 -0.35 -28.67 26.01
N VAL A 43 0.31 -29.77 26.32
CA VAL A 43 -0.36 -30.97 26.82
C VAL A 43 -1.01 -30.67 28.17
N GLY A 44 -2.24 -31.17 28.35
CA GLY A 44 -2.94 -31.03 29.63
C GLY A 44 -2.25 -31.78 30.76
N LEU A 45 -2.42 -31.28 31.98
CA LEU A 45 -1.89 -31.94 33.18
C LEU A 45 -2.54 -33.33 33.34
N LYS A 46 -1.79 -34.29 33.81
CA LYS A 46 -2.23 -35.66 34.14
C LYS A 46 -2.90 -36.41 32.94
N GLY A 47 -2.44 -36.14 31.71
CA GLY A 47 -2.99 -36.79 30.53
C GLY A 47 -4.28 -36.16 30.00
N GLY A 48 -4.61 -34.96 30.43
CA GLY A 48 -5.71 -34.19 29.86
C GLY A 48 -5.50 -33.81 28.40
N PRO A 49 -6.55 -33.38 27.70
CA PRO A 49 -6.45 -32.98 26.29
C PRO A 49 -5.49 -31.80 26.13
N PRO A 50 -4.81 -31.68 24.97
CA PRO A 50 -3.97 -30.53 24.68
C PRO A 50 -4.81 -29.26 24.55
N GLY A 51 -4.24 -28.15 24.95
CA GLY A 51 -4.84 -26.82 24.76
C GLY A 51 -4.75 -26.34 23.32
N ASP A 52 -5.15 -25.11 23.06
CA ASP A 52 -5.08 -24.46 21.77
C ASP A 52 -3.84 -23.58 21.65
N LEU A 53 -3.34 -23.47 20.42
CA LEU A 53 -2.27 -22.54 20.08
C LEU A 53 -2.86 -21.28 19.47
N TYR A 54 -2.51 -20.12 20.00
CA TYR A 54 -2.88 -18.82 19.44
C TYR A 54 -1.68 -18.21 18.72
N VAL A 55 -1.85 -17.92 17.45
CA VAL A 55 -0.84 -17.28 16.60
C VAL A 55 -1.23 -15.86 16.30
N PHE A 56 -0.39 -14.90 16.68
CA PHE A 56 -0.57 -13.48 16.42
C PHE A 56 0.16 -13.13 15.12
N ILE A 57 -0.57 -12.54 14.18
CA ILE A 57 -0.01 -12.14 12.89
C ILE A 57 0.47 -10.69 13.00
N LYS A 58 1.67 -10.43 12.48
CA LYS A 58 2.21 -9.10 12.26
C LYS A 58 2.55 -8.96 10.79
N VAL A 59 1.81 -8.11 10.08
CA VAL A 59 2.04 -7.81 8.67
C VAL A 59 3.18 -6.79 8.57
N LYS A 60 4.16 -7.08 7.72
CA LYS A 60 5.27 -6.15 7.45
C LYS A 60 4.78 -5.06 6.51
N ASN A 61 5.10 -3.79 6.82
CA ASN A 61 4.82 -2.68 5.93
C ASN A 61 5.67 -2.76 4.66
N ASP A 62 5.06 -2.49 3.54
CA ASP A 62 5.75 -2.32 2.26
C ASP A 62 6.21 -0.86 2.11
N SER A 63 7.30 -0.63 1.35
CA SER A 63 7.86 0.71 1.15
C SER A 63 7.09 1.53 0.11
N LYS A 64 6.42 0.87 -0.83
CA LYS A 64 5.71 1.49 -1.97
C LYS A 64 4.20 1.45 -1.83
N LEU A 65 3.69 0.44 -1.12
CA LEU A 65 2.26 0.20 -0.96
C LEU A 65 1.87 0.45 0.50
N LYS A 66 0.98 1.39 0.72
CA LYS A 66 0.38 1.65 2.03
C LYS A 66 -1.00 1.00 2.07
N ARG A 67 -1.28 0.26 3.13
CA ARG A 67 -2.57 -0.41 3.32
C ARG A 67 -3.41 0.33 4.36
N ASP A 68 -4.68 0.54 4.03
CA ASP A 68 -5.70 0.95 5.00
C ASP A 68 -6.93 0.06 4.83
N GLY A 69 -7.13 -0.83 5.79
CA GLY A 69 -8.16 -1.84 5.71
C GLY A 69 -8.03 -2.74 4.48
N VAL A 70 -8.93 -2.62 3.52
CA VAL A 70 -8.93 -3.35 2.24
C VAL A 70 -8.39 -2.51 1.08
N THR A 71 -8.22 -1.20 1.26
CA THR A 71 -7.72 -0.28 0.24
C THR A 71 -6.20 -0.20 0.30
N ILE A 72 -5.59 -0.15 -0.86
CA ILE A 72 -4.16 0.08 -1.04
C ILE A 72 -3.95 1.48 -1.60
N TYR A 73 -2.96 2.17 -1.09
CA TYR A 73 -2.52 3.49 -1.58
C TYR A 73 -1.09 3.38 -2.10
N SER A 74 -0.85 3.96 -3.26
CA SER A 74 0.49 4.12 -3.81
C SER A 74 0.66 5.49 -4.46
N GLU A 75 1.90 5.88 -4.72
CA GLU A 75 2.24 7.13 -5.39
C GLU A 75 3.04 6.81 -6.65
N ILE A 76 2.69 7.48 -7.75
CA ILE A 76 3.45 7.41 -8.99
C ILE A 76 3.95 8.80 -9.38
N ASN A 77 5.13 8.83 -10.00
CA ASN A 77 5.67 10.05 -10.56
C ASN A 77 5.54 9.98 -12.09
N VAL A 78 4.87 10.94 -12.66
CA VAL A 78 4.72 11.10 -14.11
C VAL A 78 5.37 12.38 -14.56
N SER A 79 5.83 12.43 -15.80
CA SER A 79 6.31 13.68 -16.38
C SER A 79 5.14 14.62 -16.70
N TYR A 80 5.40 15.91 -16.79
CA TYR A 80 4.40 16.89 -17.18
C TYR A 80 3.83 16.60 -18.60
N LEU A 81 4.66 16.07 -19.50
CA LEU A 81 4.20 15.67 -20.85
C LEU A 81 3.22 14.50 -20.80
N GLN A 82 3.50 13.48 -20.00
CA GLN A 82 2.58 12.37 -19.77
C GLN A 82 1.27 12.81 -19.13
N ALA A 83 1.33 13.78 -18.22
CA ALA A 83 0.12 14.34 -17.59
C ALA A 83 -0.73 15.15 -18.57
N ILE A 84 -0.11 15.89 -19.50
CA ILE A 84 -0.80 16.72 -20.51
C ILE A 84 -1.38 15.85 -21.61
N LEU A 85 -0.56 14.98 -22.19
CA LEU A 85 -0.93 14.19 -23.38
C LEU A 85 -1.73 12.93 -23.02
N GLY A 86 -1.60 12.46 -21.78
CA GLY A 86 -2.03 11.16 -21.35
C GLY A 86 -1.00 10.08 -21.73
N ASP A 87 -0.93 9.03 -20.95
CA ASP A 87 -0.01 7.90 -21.18
C ASP A 87 -0.51 6.65 -20.45
N THR A 88 0.16 5.53 -20.69
CA THR A 88 -0.06 4.29 -19.96
C THR A 88 1.21 3.93 -19.22
N VAL A 89 1.14 3.91 -17.87
CA VAL A 89 2.28 3.67 -17.01
C VAL A 89 2.10 2.35 -16.28
N GLU A 90 3.14 1.53 -16.22
CA GLU A 90 3.15 0.31 -15.45
C GLU A 90 3.33 0.62 -13.96
N ILE A 91 2.43 0.09 -13.13
CA ILE A 91 2.46 0.24 -11.67
C ILE A 91 2.49 -1.12 -10.98
N ILE A 92 3.07 -1.15 -9.78
CA ILE A 92 3.10 -2.33 -8.93
C ILE A 92 1.81 -2.37 -8.11
N THR A 93 1.11 -3.50 -8.17
CA THR A 93 -0.06 -3.79 -7.33
C THR A 93 0.22 -5.02 -6.45
N VAL A 94 -0.74 -5.38 -5.59
CA VAL A 94 -0.65 -6.59 -4.75
C VAL A 94 -0.56 -7.87 -5.58
N ASP A 95 -1.13 -7.88 -6.79
CA ASP A 95 -1.16 -9.04 -7.69
C ASP A 95 -0.03 -9.04 -8.73
N GLY A 96 0.83 -8.04 -8.71
CA GLY A 96 1.88 -7.84 -9.72
C GLY A 96 1.72 -6.53 -10.47
N ASN A 97 2.39 -6.41 -11.60
CA ASN A 97 2.38 -5.20 -12.42
C ASN A 97 1.09 -5.08 -13.23
N VAL A 98 0.55 -3.87 -13.28
CA VAL A 98 -0.67 -3.53 -14.05
C VAL A 98 -0.44 -2.22 -14.78
N ASN A 99 -0.95 -2.12 -16.00
CA ASN A 99 -0.93 -0.89 -16.77
C ASN A 99 -2.03 0.05 -16.29
N LEU A 100 -1.65 1.22 -15.80
CA LEU A 100 -2.55 2.31 -15.43
C LEU A 100 -2.60 3.33 -16.56
N LYS A 101 -3.79 3.58 -17.09
CA LYS A 101 -4.02 4.64 -18.08
C LYS A 101 -4.16 5.98 -17.36
N ILE A 102 -3.32 6.94 -17.71
CA ILE A 102 -3.38 8.31 -17.26
C ILE A 102 -4.14 9.12 -18.29
N PRO A 103 -5.29 9.69 -17.95
CA PRO A 103 -6.04 10.57 -18.88
C PRO A 103 -5.23 11.81 -19.25
N SER A 104 -5.42 12.32 -20.45
CA SER A 104 -4.86 13.63 -20.84
C SER A 104 -5.43 14.74 -19.96
N GLY A 105 -4.58 15.71 -19.58
CA GLY A 105 -4.96 16.80 -18.70
C GLY A 105 -5.03 16.43 -17.22
N THR A 106 -4.44 15.30 -16.80
CA THR A 106 -4.39 14.88 -15.40
C THR A 106 -3.66 15.93 -14.58
N GLN A 107 -4.31 16.42 -13.52
CA GLN A 107 -3.74 17.43 -12.63
C GLN A 107 -2.84 16.79 -11.55
N PRO A 108 -1.86 17.52 -11.02
CA PRO A 108 -1.06 17.08 -9.87
C PRO A 108 -1.95 16.71 -8.68
N ASN A 109 -1.57 15.66 -7.96
CA ASN A 109 -2.30 15.11 -6.81
C ASN A 109 -3.69 14.54 -7.13
N THR A 110 -3.99 14.27 -8.39
CA THR A 110 -5.17 13.49 -8.76
C THR A 110 -5.00 12.04 -8.31
N THR A 111 -6.06 11.46 -7.74
CA THR A 111 -6.09 10.06 -7.37
C THR A 111 -6.83 9.27 -8.45
N LEU A 112 -6.19 8.24 -8.97
CA LEU A 112 -6.76 7.29 -9.92
C LEU A 112 -7.07 5.98 -9.19
N SER A 113 -8.30 5.48 -9.31
CA SER A 113 -8.75 4.26 -8.64
C SER A 113 -8.69 3.07 -9.59
N LEU A 114 -8.05 1.99 -9.13
CA LEU A 114 -8.09 0.68 -9.77
C LEU A 114 -9.02 -0.23 -8.96
N GLU A 115 -10.18 -0.51 -9.52
CA GLU A 115 -11.18 -1.36 -8.88
C GLU A 115 -10.68 -2.80 -8.70
N ASN A 116 -11.02 -3.41 -7.57
CA ASN A 116 -10.69 -4.80 -7.24
C ASN A 116 -9.17 -5.12 -7.22
N LYS A 117 -8.29 -4.12 -7.14
CA LYS A 117 -6.83 -4.28 -7.05
C LYS A 117 -6.28 -4.05 -5.64
N GLY A 118 -7.15 -3.90 -4.65
CA GLY A 118 -6.80 -3.84 -3.24
C GLY A 118 -6.69 -5.21 -2.58
N VAL A 119 -6.70 -5.22 -1.25
CA VAL A 119 -6.60 -6.44 -0.42
C VAL A 119 -7.96 -7.15 -0.38
N PRO A 120 -7.99 -8.50 -0.45
CA PRO A 120 -9.23 -9.25 -0.24
C PRO A 120 -9.79 -9.04 1.18
N ARG A 121 -11.09 -9.11 1.32
CA ARG A 121 -11.75 -9.08 2.64
C ARG A 121 -11.52 -10.40 3.37
N LEU A 122 -11.26 -10.33 4.66
CA LEU A 122 -11.14 -11.52 5.49
C LEU A 122 -12.44 -12.33 5.45
N GLY A 123 -12.33 -13.62 5.13
CA GLY A 123 -13.47 -14.53 4.98
C GLY A 123 -14.19 -14.47 3.62
N ASN A 124 -13.90 -13.49 2.77
CA ASN A 124 -14.42 -13.42 1.41
C ASN A 124 -13.32 -12.99 0.42
N PRO A 125 -12.54 -13.92 -0.12
CA PRO A 125 -11.42 -13.61 -1.01
C PRO A 125 -11.83 -13.03 -2.36
N VAL A 126 -13.08 -13.16 -2.76
CA VAL A 126 -13.61 -12.59 -4.02
C VAL A 126 -13.86 -11.09 -3.87
N ALA A 127 -14.34 -10.66 -2.69
CA ALA A 127 -14.57 -9.23 -2.42
C ALA A 127 -13.24 -8.56 -2.08
N ARG A 128 -12.77 -7.70 -2.97
CA ARG A 128 -11.51 -6.95 -2.83
C ARG A 128 -11.78 -5.46 -2.71
N GLY A 129 -10.87 -4.76 -2.06
CA GLY A 129 -10.85 -3.31 -2.06
C GLY A 129 -10.29 -2.73 -3.35
N ASN A 130 -10.12 -1.42 -3.39
CA ASN A 130 -9.52 -0.70 -4.50
C ASN A 130 -8.06 -0.40 -4.24
N HIS A 131 -7.34 -0.11 -5.31
CA HIS A 131 -5.99 0.46 -5.24
C HIS A 131 -6.05 1.90 -5.72
N GLU A 132 -5.81 2.83 -4.80
CA GLU A 132 -5.83 4.27 -5.04
C GLU A 132 -4.40 4.74 -5.35
N VAL A 133 -4.21 5.30 -6.52
CA VAL A 133 -2.90 5.73 -7.03
C VAL A 133 -2.85 7.25 -7.09
N LEU A 134 -2.03 7.86 -6.25
CA LEU A 134 -1.80 9.29 -6.24
C LEU A 134 -0.80 9.67 -7.33
N VAL A 135 -1.23 10.48 -8.28
CA VAL A 135 -0.40 10.97 -9.39
C VAL A 135 0.36 12.21 -8.96
N LYS A 136 1.69 12.12 -8.95
CA LYS A 136 2.61 13.24 -8.73
C LYS A 136 3.25 13.65 -10.04
N VAL A 137 3.02 14.88 -10.47
CA VAL A 137 3.63 15.41 -11.69
C VAL A 137 5.01 15.96 -11.35
N LYS A 138 6.03 15.47 -12.04
CA LYS A 138 7.40 15.96 -11.93
C LYS A 138 7.73 16.88 -13.09
N LEU A 139 8.22 18.06 -12.76
CA LEU A 139 8.82 19.01 -13.71
C LEU A 139 10.32 18.75 -13.78
N PRO A 140 10.94 18.79 -14.98
CA PRO A 140 12.38 18.69 -15.11
C PRO A 140 13.04 19.94 -14.52
N THR A 141 14.11 19.74 -13.74
CA THR A 141 14.91 20.85 -13.19
C THR A 141 15.94 21.38 -14.17
N ARG A 142 16.26 20.60 -15.17
CA ARG A 142 17.19 20.95 -16.25
C ARG A 142 16.56 20.55 -17.58
N ILE A 143 16.61 21.45 -18.53
CA ILE A 143 16.16 21.28 -19.90
C ILE A 143 17.29 21.61 -20.86
N THR A 144 17.33 20.93 -21.99
CA THR A 144 18.30 21.25 -23.08
C THR A 144 17.87 22.51 -23.82
N ASP A 145 18.78 23.10 -24.59
CA ASP A 145 18.46 24.29 -25.40
C ASP A 145 17.42 24.00 -26.48
N GLU A 146 17.40 22.77 -26.97
CA GLU A 146 16.41 22.32 -27.96
C GLU A 146 15.01 22.22 -27.31
N GLU A 147 14.91 21.57 -26.15
CA GLU A 147 13.68 21.49 -25.38
C GLU A 147 13.15 22.87 -25.00
N ARG A 148 14.05 23.78 -24.61
CA ARG A 148 13.70 25.18 -24.31
C ARG A 148 13.04 25.85 -25.50
N LYS A 149 13.62 25.76 -26.69
CA LYS A 149 13.06 26.35 -27.92
C LYS A 149 11.67 25.80 -28.24
N LEU A 150 11.48 24.49 -28.07
CA LEU A 150 10.16 23.87 -28.29
C LEU A 150 9.11 24.37 -27.29
N LEU A 151 9.49 24.48 -26.02
CA LEU A 151 8.59 25.00 -24.97
C LEU A 151 8.27 26.48 -25.18
N GLU A 152 9.24 27.32 -25.61
CA GLU A 152 9.03 28.72 -25.94
C GLU A 152 8.08 28.88 -27.13
N ASN A 153 8.25 28.06 -28.19
CA ASN A 153 7.32 28.02 -29.32
C ASN A 153 5.91 27.63 -28.87
N LEU A 154 5.79 26.62 -28.02
CA LEU A 154 4.49 26.21 -27.47
C LEU A 154 3.88 27.35 -26.63
N ALA A 155 4.66 27.98 -25.78
CA ALA A 155 4.21 29.10 -24.94
C ALA A 155 3.70 30.28 -25.78
N SER A 156 4.35 30.59 -26.92
CA SER A 156 3.91 31.65 -27.83
C SER A 156 2.56 31.38 -28.49
N GLN A 157 2.19 30.08 -28.66
CA GLN A 157 0.88 29.66 -29.20
C GLN A 157 -0.19 29.57 -28.12
N TYR A 158 0.21 29.45 -26.85
CA TYR A 158 -0.69 29.46 -25.71
C TYR A 158 -1.03 30.92 -25.36
N SER A 159 -2.09 31.45 -25.97
CA SER A 159 -2.63 32.74 -25.52
C SER A 159 -3.10 32.57 -24.08
N ASP A 160 -2.54 33.37 -23.16
CA ASP A 160 -2.81 33.37 -21.73
C ASP A 160 -4.27 33.65 -21.29
N LYS A 161 -5.24 33.20 -22.06
CA LYS A 161 -6.66 33.40 -21.74
C LYS A 161 -7.14 32.61 -20.50
N ASN A 162 -6.40 31.62 -20.05
CA ASN A 162 -6.85 30.73 -18.97
C ASN A 162 -6.15 30.91 -17.62
N ILE A 163 -5.14 31.78 -17.51
CA ILE A 163 -4.39 31.96 -16.24
C ILE A 163 -4.67 33.33 -15.59
N ASN A 164 -5.24 34.26 -16.28
CA ASN A 164 -5.41 35.68 -15.83
C ASN A 164 -6.76 36.04 -15.21
N SER A 165 -7.51 35.10 -14.62
CA SER A 165 -8.69 35.48 -13.84
C SER A 165 -8.41 35.88 -12.37
N SER A 166 -7.16 35.73 -11.90
CA SER A 166 -6.80 36.08 -10.51
C SER A 166 -5.90 37.35 -10.36
N SER A 167 -5.40 37.92 -11.46
CA SER A 167 -4.53 39.10 -11.38
C SER A 167 -5.27 40.42 -11.09
N GLY A 168 -6.61 40.43 -11.12
CA GLY A 168 -7.41 41.65 -10.83
C GLY A 168 -7.58 41.98 -9.35
N LEU A 169 -7.31 41.07 -8.44
CA LEU A 169 -7.48 41.27 -6.99
C LEU A 169 -6.20 41.75 -6.28
N PHE A 170 -5.03 41.33 -6.73
CA PHE A 170 -3.76 41.70 -6.10
C PHE A 170 -3.30 43.13 -6.46
N SER A 171 -3.56 43.61 -7.68
CA SER A 171 -3.23 44.98 -8.07
C SER A 171 -4.09 46.04 -7.39
N LYS A 172 -5.30 45.70 -6.90
CA LYS A 172 -6.16 46.58 -6.14
C LYS A 172 -5.81 46.70 -4.65
N LEU A 173 -5.07 45.72 -4.12
CA LEU A 173 -4.70 45.68 -2.69
C LEU A 173 -3.34 46.34 -2.38
N PHE A 174 -2.45 46.48 -3.36
CA PHE A 174 -1.09 47.03 -3.16
C PHE A 174 -0.73 48.20 -4.06
N GLY A 175 -1.69 48.78 -4.77
CA GLY A 175 -1.47 49.98 -5.61
C GLY A 175 -2.09 51.20 -5.02
N LYS A 176 -1.48 51.80 -3.99
CA LYS A 176 -1.49 53.22 -3.69
C LYS A 176 -0.59 53.52 -2.50
N GLU A 177 0.64 53.87 -2.79
CA GLU A 177 1.40 54.85 -2.01
C GLU A 177 2.30 55.59 -2.98
N SER A 178 1.95 56.81 -3.24
CA SER A 178 2.68 58.06 -3.45
C SER A 178 1.86 59.06 -4.22
#